data_916907606dd64014add361ba6d608df4
#
_entry.id   916907606dd64014add361ba6d608df4
#
_cell.length_a   1.000
_cell.length_b   1.000
_cell.length_c   1.000
_cell.angle_alpha   90.00
_cell.angle_beta   90.00
_cell.angle_gamma   90.00
#
_symmetry.space_group_name_H-M   'P 1'
#
loop_
_entity.id
_entity.type
_entity.pdbx_description
1 polymer ?
#
loop_
_entity_poly.entity_id
_entity_poly.type
_entity_poly.pdbx_seq_one_letter_code
_entity_poly.pdbx_strand_id
1 'polypeptide(L)'
;MAKEQFQRNKPHVNVGTIGHVDHGKTSLTAAITSVLAKKGFAEARGYDQIDAAPEERERGITINTAHVEYETENRHYAHVDCPGHADYVKNMITGAAQMDGAILVVAASDGPMPQTREHILLARQVGVPAIVVYMNKCDLVDDPDLLELVEMEIRELLNEYEFPGDDTPIIKGSAVKALEGDAAAEDSIMELMAAVDSYIPQPERPVDQPFLMPVEDVFSISGRGTVATGRIERGVIKKMEEVEIIGIKDTQKTAVTDIEMFRKLLDEGQAGDNVGLLLRGLKKEDIERGQVIIKPGTVKPHKNFKAEVYVLTKEEGGRHTPFFNNYRPQFYFRTTDVTGCCTLPEGVEMVMPGDNVNLEVQLITPIAMEKAMRFAIREGGRTVGAGRISEILD
;
A
#
# COMPACT_ATOMS: atom_id res chain seq x y z
N MET A 1 22.43 -20.07 13.83
CA MET A 1 23.09 -18.75 13.92
C MET A 1 22.15 -17.82 14.66
N ALA A 2 22.66 -16.97 15.55
CA ALA A 2 21.84 -15.91 16.16
C ALA A 2 21.42 -14.94 15.07
N LYS A 3 20.14 -14.51 15.07
CA LYS A 3 19.67 -13.48 14.15
C LYS A 3 20.33 -12.14 14.50
N GLU A 4 20.65 -11.37 13.48
CA GLU A 4 21.16 -10.00 13.66
C GLU A 4 20.11 -9.11 14.31
N GLN A 5 20.56 -8.12 15.05
CA GLN A 5 19.71 -7.09 15.65
C GLN A 5 19.61 -5.90 14.69
N PHE A 6 18.39 -5.41 14.43
CA PHE A 6 18.19 -4.24 13.59
C PHE A 6 18.70 -2.98 14.30
N GLN A 7 19.46 -2.14 13.60
CA GLN A 7 19.97 -0.88 14.12
C GLN A 7 19.33 0.30 13.38
N ARG A 8 18.68 1.18 14.12
CA ARG A 8 18.04 2.40 13.59
C ARG A 8 19.04 3.52 13.43
N ASN A 9 19.84 3.50 12.37
CA ASN A 9 20.90 4.49 12.12
C ASN A 9 20.43 5.61 11.16
N LYS A 10 19.33 5.40 10.44
CA LYS A 10 18.78 6.34 9.45
C LYS A 10 17.26 6.47 9.61
N PRO A 11 16.67 7.61 9.17
CA PRO A 11 15.23 7.73 9.08
C PRO A 11 14.64 6.64 8.19
N HIS A 12 13.55 6.01 8.66
CA HIS A 12 12.87 4.94 7.95
C HIS A 12 11.69 5.48 7.15
N VAL A 13 11.60 5.09 5.86
CA VAL A 13 10.54 5.49 4.93
C VAL A 13 10.01 4.26 4.19
N ASN A 14 8.70 4.14 4.11
CA ASN A 14 8.05 3.10 3.32
C ASN A 14 7.71 3.66 1.94
N VAL A 15 8.25 3.08 0.90
CA VAL A 15 7.93 3.41 -0.49
C VAL A 15 7.39 2.19 -1.21
N GLY A 16 6.80 2.37 -2.36
CA GLY A 16 6.42 1.22 -3.17
C GLY A 16 6.19 1.59 -4.61
N THR A 17 6.25 0.57 -5.49
CA THR A 17 5.98 0.69 -6.90
C THR A 17 4.50 0.49 -7.20
N ILE A 18 3.91 1.43 -7.95
CA ILE A 18 2.55 1.39 -8.46
C ILE A 18 2.55 1.63 -9.97
N GLY A 19 1.48 1.27 -10.67
CA GLY A 19 1.34 1.46 -12.12
C GLY A 19 0.77 0.24 -12.81
N HIS A 20 0.58 0.35 -14.11
CA HIS A 20 -0.06 -0.68 -14.93
C HIS A 20 0.71 -2.02 -14.93
N VAL A 21 0.01 -3.13 -15.26
CA VAL A 21 0.65 -4.42 -15.52
C VAL A 21 1.63 -4.26 -16.69
N ASP A 22 2.73 -5.01 -16.67
CA ASP A 22 3.80 -5.01 -17.69
C ASP A 22 4.57 -3.68 -17.89
N HIS A 23 4.33 -2.64 -17.08
CA HIS A 23 5.14 -1.42 -17.10
C HIS A 23 6.51 -1.58 -16.41
N GLY A 24 6.78 -2.74 -15.78
CA GLY A 24 8.09 -3.11 -15.27
C GLY A 24 8.35 -2.70 -13.81
N LYS A 25 7.30 -2.70 -12.96
CA LYS A 25 7.42 -2.41 -11.51
C LYS A 25 8.40 -3.32 -10.81
N THR A 26 8.22 -4.63 -10.93
CA THR A 26 9.09 -5.65 -10.32
C THR A 26 10.50 -5.60 -10.90
N SER A 27 10.63 -5.35 -12.21
CA SER A 27 11.94 -5.15 -12.84
C SER A 27 12.66 -3.91 -12.29
N LEU A 28 11.92 -2.81 -12.03
CA LEU A 28 12.48 -1.61 -11.40
C LEU A 28 12.91 -1.89 -9.96
N THR A 29 12.09 -2.61 -9.18
CA THR A 29 12.42 -3.02 -7.81
C THR A 29 13.70 -3.87 -7.78
N ALA A 30 13.84 -4.81 -8.72
CA ALA A 30 15.06 -5.60 -8.89
C ALA A 30 16.27 -4.72 -9.28
N ALA A 31 16.08 -3.77 -10.20
CA ALA A 31 17.13 -2.85 -10.62
C ALA A 31 17.63 -1.95 -9.47
N ILE A 32 16.70 -1.41 -8.67
CA ILE A 32 17.04 -0.60 -7.50
C ILE A 32 17.91 -1.41 -6.53
N THR A 33 17.48 -2.62 -6.15
CA THR A 33 18.25 -3.46 -5.21
C THR A 33 19.61 -3.86 -5.80
N SER A 34 19.68 -4.16 -7.10
CA SER A 34 20.93 -4.55 -7.78
C SER A 34 21.94 -3.39 -7.84
N VAL A 35 21.49 -2.18 -8.24
CA VAL A 35 22.36 -1.00 -8.36
C VAL A 35 22.83 -0.55 -6.96
N LEU A 36 21.96 -0.52 -5.98
CA LEU A 36 22.31 -0.16 -4.60
C LEU A 36 23.24 -1.20 -3.93
N ALA A 37 23.09 -2.49 -4.28
CA ALA A 37 23.97 -3.54 -3.77
C ALA A 37 25.42 -3.34 -4.22
N LYS A 38 25.67 -2.83 -5.44
CA LYS A 38 27.03 -2.48 -5.91
C LYS A 38 27.70 -1.42 -5.05
N LYS A 39 26.90 -0.60 -4.36
CA LYS A 39 27.37 0.45 -3.44
C LYS A 39 27.35 0.01 -1.96
N GLY A 40 26.93 -1.21 -1.67
CA GLY A 40 26.84 -1.75 -0.30
C GLY A 40 25.62 -1.30 0.48
N PHE A 41 24.58 -0.77 -0.20
CA PHE A 41 23.36 -0.23 0.41
C PHE A 41 22.15 -1.19 0.34
N ALA A 42 22.30 -2.35 -0.28
CA ALA A 42 21.24 -3.35 -0.40
C ALA A 42 21.81 -4.77 -0.51
N GLU A 43 20.95 -5.76 -0.31
CA GLU A 43 21.14 -7.12 -0.81
C GLU A 43 20.45 -7.20 -2.18
N ALA A 44 21.22 -7.53 -3.24
CA ALA A 44 20.65 -7.66 -4.57
C ALA A 44 19.58 -8.75 -4.61
N ARG A 45 18.41 -8.41 -5.15
CA ARG A 45 17.30 -9.35 -5.36
C ARG A 45 16.91 -9.40 -6.81
N GLY A 46 16.95 -10.61 -7.38
CA GLY A 46 16.48 -10.83 -8.74
C GLY A 46 14.95 -10.86 -8.82
N TYR A 47 14.43 -10.72 -10.04
CA TYR A 47 12.99 -10.79 -10.35
C TYR A 47 12.32 -12.01 -9.70
N ASP A 48 12.90 -13.22 -9.87
CA ASP A 48 12.36 -14.47 -9.34
C ASP A 48 12.38 -14.58 -7.81
N GLN A 49 13.10 -13.69 -7.14
CA GLN A 49 13.16 -13.64 -5.68
C GLN A 49 12.12 -12.65 -5.11
N ILE A 50 11.67 -11.70 -5.92
CA ILE A 50 10.62 -10.74 -5.60
C ILE A 50 9.27 -11.42 -5.89
N ASP A 51 9.01 -11.84 -7.13
CA ASP A 51 7.86 -12.65 -7.52
C ASP A 51 8.15 -14.13 -7.22
N ALA A 52 8.06 -14.49 -5.94
CA ALA A 52 8.53 -15.79 -5.47
C ALA A 52 7.50 -16.91 -5.58
N ALA A 53 6.21 -16.58 -5.65
CA ALA A 53 5.13 -17.57 -5.71
C ALA A 53 5.12 -18.32 -7.05
N PRO A 54 4.82 -19.64 -7.06
CA PRO A 54 4.77 -20.42 -8.30
C PRO A 54 3.81 -19.84 -9.35
N GLU A 55 2.65 -19.34 -8.93
CA GLU A 55 1.66 -18.73 -9.82
C GLU A 55 2.14 -17.42 -10.43
N GLU A 56 2.91 -16.62 -9.69
CA GLU A 56 3.51 -15.36 -10.18
C GLU A 56 4.52 -15.64 -11.28
N ARG A 57 5.37 -16.65 -11.09
CA ARG A 57 6.36 -17.08 -12.07
C ARG A 57 5.73 -17.67 -13.33
N GLU A 58 4.66 -18.47 -13.18
CA GLU A 58 3.96 -19.08 -14.30
C GLU A 58 3.24 -18.05 -15.16
N ARG A 59 2.63 -17.03 -14.53
CA ARG A 59 1.87 -15.98 -15.22
C ARG A 59 2.70 -14.77 -15.61
N GLY A 60 3.90 -14.60 -15.05
CA GLY A 60 4.77 -13.44 -15.26
C GLY A 60 4.17 -12.13 -14.69
N ILE A 61 3.31 -12.22 -13.68
CA ILE A 61 2.66 -11.06 -13.05
C ILE A 61 2.75 -11.15 -11.52
N THR A 62 2.92 -10.02 -10.87
CA THR A 62 2.88 -9.91 -9.40
C THR A 62 1.44 -10.06 -8.92
N ILE A 63 1.21 -10.97 -7.98
CA ILE A 63 -0.10 -11.27 -7.38
C ILE A 63 -0.14 -10.70 -5.95
N ASN A 64 0.87 -11.01 -5.15
CA ASN A 64 0.99 -10.56 -3.78
C ASN A 64 1.97 -9.39 -3.67
N THR A 65 1.83 -8.58 -2.62
CA THR A 65 2.83 -7.56 -2.30
C THR A 65 4.13 -8.24 -1.87
N ALA A 66 5.25 -7.81 -2.44
CA ALA A 66 6.57 -8.23 -2.00
C ALA A 66 7.27 -7.09 -1.27
N HIS A 67 8.02 -7.42 -0.21
CA HIS A 67 8.74 -6.43 0.58
C HIS A 67 10.26 -6.63 0.41
N VAL A 68 10.95 -5.58 0.02
CA VAL A 68 12.41 -5.54 -0.04
C VAL A 68 12.96 -4.40 0.81
N GLU A 69 14.20 -4.56 1.28
CA GLU A 69 14.91 -3.60 2.13
C GLU A 69 16.11 -3.07 1.36
N TYR A 70 16.34 -1.76 1.43
CA TYR A 70 17.56 -1.11 0.94
C TYR A 70 17.77 0.25 1.62
N GLU A 71 18.93 0.83 1.40
CA GLU A 71 19.30 2.12 1.94
C GLU A 71 19.83 3.05 0.86
N THR A 72 19.82 4.34 1.15
CA THR A 72 20.67 5.36 0.54
C THR A 72 21.65 5.89 1.59
N GLU A 73 22.42 6.91 1.25
CA GLU A 73 23.23 7.60 2.26
C GLU A 73 22.36 8.23 3.34
N ASN A 74 21.14 8.67 2.99
CA ASN A 74 20.30 9.51 3.84
C ASN A 74 19.21 8.73 4.58
N ARG A 75 18.67 7.65 3.98
CA ARG A 75 17.45 6.98 4.46
C ARG A 75 17.55 5.46 4.36
N HIS A 76 16.79 4.79 5.22
CA HIS A 76 16.49 3.37 5.15
C HIS A 76 15.09 3.18 4.58
N TYR A 77 14.93 2.28 3.60
CA TYR A 77 13.67 2.05 2.90
C TYR A 77 13.16 0.64 3.10
N ALA A 78 11.86 0.54 3.42
CA ALA A 78 11.06 -0.63 3.14
C ALA A 78 10.32 -0.37 1.82
N HIS A 79 10.51 -1.22 0.83
CA HIS A 79 9.88 -1.08 -0.48
C HIS A 79 8.84 -2.18 -0.68
N VAL A 80 7.63 -1.78 -1.02
CA VAL A 80 6.50 -2.65 -1.31
C VAL A 80 6.30 -2.71 -2.82
N ASP A 81 6.59 -3.86 -3.43
CA ASP A 81 6.25 -4.09 -4.83
C ASP A 81 4.79 -4.50 -4.95
N CYS A 82 3.98 -3.68 -5.62
CA CYS A 82 2.54 -3.86 -5.73
C CYS A 82 2.13 -4.53 -7.05
N PRO A 83 1.10 -5.41 -7.02
CA PRO A 83 0.55 -5.97 -8.24
C PRO A 83 -0.02 -4.88 -9.15
N GLY A 84 0.10 -5.07 -10.46
CA GLY A 84 -0.44 -4.14 -11.47
C GLY A 84 -1.76 -4.56 -12.07
N HIS A 85 -2.16 -5.83 -11.94
CA HIS A 85 -3.34 -6.38 -12.57
C HIS A 85 -4.63 -6.05 -11.80
N ALA A 86 -5.70 -5.73 -12.52
CA ALA A 86 -6.99 -5.33 -11.95
C ALA A 86 -7.58 -6.35 -10.96
N ASP A 87 -7.36 -7.66 -11.17
CA ASP A 87 -7.85 -8.71 -10.28
C ASP A 87 -7.21 -8.67 -8.88
N TYR A 88 -6.04 -8.05 -8.76
CA TYR A 88 -5.26 -8.00 -7.51
C TYR A 88 -5.25 -6.62 -6.84
N VAL A 89 -6.15 -5.73 -7.23
CA VAL A 89 -6.27 -4.37 -6.69
C VAL A 89 -6.41 -4.36 -5.16
N LYS A 90 -7.03 -5.39 -4.57
CA LYS A 90 -7.08 -5.56 -3.10
C LYS A 90 -5.68 -5.57 -2.48
N ASN A 91 -4.75 -6.31 -3.07
CA ASN A 91 -3.37 -6.37 -2.59
C ASN A 91 -2.63 -5.05 -2.86
N MET A 92 -2.92 -4.40 -4.00
CA MET A 92 -2.41 -3.05 -4.30
C MET A 92 -2.87 -2.03 -3.26
N ILE A 93 -4.16 -1.98 -2.90
CA ILE A 93 -4.69 -1.07 -1.87
C ILE A 93 -4.00 -1.32 -0.53
N THR A 94 -3.83 -2.58 -0.14
CA THR A 94 -3.15 -2.95 1.11
C THR A 94 -1.70 -2.49 1.10
N GLY A 95 -0.99 -2.68 -0.01
CA GLY A 95 0.39 -2.20 -0.16
C GLY A 95 0.47 -0.67 -0.13
N ALA A 96 -0.39 0.01 -0.91
CA ALA A 96 -0.41 1.47 -0.98
C ALA A 96 -0.72 2.13 0.38
N ALA A 97 -1.59 1.53 1.20
CA ALA A 97 -1.90 2.02 2.55
C ALA A 97 -0.68 2.00 3.50
N GLN A 98 0.38 1.26 3.15
CA GLN A 98 1.61 1.19 3.93
C GLN A 98 2.66 2.22 3.49
N MET A 99 2.46 2.91 2.37
CA MET A 99 3.46 3.79 1.77
C MET A 99 3.46 5.18 2.38
N ASP A 100 4.66 5.72 2.58
CA ASP A 100 4.92 7.12 2.90
C ASP A 100 5.18 7.94 1.62
N GLY A 101 5.35 7.26 0.48
CA GLY A 101 5.48 7.79 -0.86
C GLY A 101 5.43 6.67 -1.89
N ALA A 102 5.06 6.97 -3.12
CA ALA A 102 4.99 5.98 -4.19
C ALA A 102 5.92 6.31 -5.36
N ILE A 103 6.39 5.27 -6.03
CA ILE A 103 7.09 5.36 -7.32
C ILE A 103 6.09 4.87 -8.39
N LEU A 104 5.60 5.79 -9.19
CA LEU A 104 4.73 5.48 -10.31
C LEU A 104 5.57 5.04 -11.50
N VAL A 105 5.35 3.82 -11.97
CA VAL A 105 6.06 3.27 -13.13
C VAL A 105 5.18 3.30 -14.35
N VAL A 106 5.62 4.03 -15.39
CA VAL A 106 4.93 4.14 -16.67
C VAL A 106 5.89 3.74 -17.79
N ALA A 107 5.48 2.80 -18.65
CA ALA A 107 6.26 2.47 -19.83
C ALA A 107 6.17 3.59 -20.87
N ALA A 108 7.32 4.09 -21.35
CA ALA A 108 7.37 5.15 -22.35
C ALA A 108 6.71 4.77 -23.68
N SER A 109 6.70 3.46 -24.01
CA SER A 109 6.07 2.92 -25.23
C SER A 109 4.54 2.97 -25.19
N ASP A 110 3.94 2.93 -23.98
CA ASP A 110 2.50 2.73 -23.81
C ASP A 110 1.80 3.96 -23.22
N GLY A 111 2.55 4.82 -22.51
CA GLY A 111 1.99 5.94 -21.78
C GLY A 111 1.11 5.53 -20.59
N PRO A 112 0.33 6.46 -20.01
CA PRO A 112 -0.61 6.17 -18.94
C PRO A 112 -1.75 5.26 -19.39
N MET A 113 -1.88 4.10 -18.75
CA MET A 113 -2.87 3.06 -19.04
C MET A 113 -3.99 3.03 -17.97
N PRO A 114 -5.10 2.30 -18.15
CA PRO A 114 -6.23 2.33 -17.21
C PRO A 114 -5.86 2.04 -15.76
N GLN A 115 -5.00 1.04 -15.47
CA GLN A 115 -4.58 0.77 -14.10
C GLN A 115 -3.62 1.85 -13.57
N THR A 116 -2.92 2.61 -14.43
CA THR A 116 -2.13 3.77 -14.00
C THR A 116 -3.04 4.79 -13.33
N ARG A 117 -4.17 5.13 -13.97
CA ARG A 117 -5.21 6.03 -13.43
C ARG A 117 -5.79 5.51 -12.12
N GLU A 118 -6.20 4.23 -12.10
CA GLU A 118 -6.77 3.60 -10.91
C GLU A 118 -5.77 3.60 -9.73
N HIS A 119 -4.49 3.32 -9.98
CA HIS A 119 -3.46 3.29 -8.94
C HIS A 119 -3.15 4.68 -8.35
N ILE A 120 -3.13 5.73 -9.18
CA ILE A 120 -2.97 7.12 -8.70
C ILE A 120 -4.17 7.51 -7.83
N LEU A 121 -5.39 7.24 -8.30
CA LEU A 121 -6.62 7.47 -7.55
C LEU A 121 -6.60 6.76 -6.19
N LEU A 122 -6.27 5.47 -6.17
CA LEU A 122 -6.21 4.69 -4.95
C LEU A 122 -5.11 5.17 -4.00
N ALA A 123 -3.92 5.52 -4.52
CA ALA A 123 -2.85 6.12 -3.73
C ALA A 123 -3.32 7.41 -3.04
N ARG A 124 -4.05 8.26 -3.77
CA ARG A 124 -4.65 9.48 -3.21
C ARG A 124 -5.66 9.18 -2.10
N GLN A 125 -6.52 8.18 -2.30
CA GLN A 125 -7.56 7.80 -1.35
C GLN A 125 -6.99 7.20 -0.05
N VAL A 126 -5.96 6.35 -0.14
CA VAL A 126 -5.32 5.78 1.05
C VAL A 126 -4.37 6.77 1.73
N GLY A 127 -4.14 7.95 1.13
CA GLY A 127 -3.40 9.05 1.72
C GLY A 127 -1.90 9.04 1.48
N VAL A 128 -1.43 8.43 0.38
CA VAL A 128 -0.03 8.56 -0.06
C VAL A 128 0.27 10.04 -0.30
N PRO A 129 1.25 10.64 0.39
CA PRO A 129 1.44 12.09 0.36
C PRO A 129 2.18 12.59 -0.88
N ALA A 130 3.02 11.77 -1.51
CA ALA A 130 3.84 12.17 -2.66
C ALA A 130 4.10 11.00 -3.60
N ILE A 131 4.22 11.31 -4.88
CA ILE A 131 4.55 10.37 -5.97
C ILE A 131 5.80 10.88 -6.68
N VAL A 132 6.75 9.99 -6.97
CA VAL A 132 7.86 10.19 -7.89
C VAL A 132 7.61 9.28 -9.09
N VAL A 133 7.92 9.72 -10.30
CA VAL A 133 7.66 8.93 -11.51
C VAL A 133 8.95 8.36 -12.07
N TYR A 134 8.91 7.08 -12.46
CA TYR A 134 9.93 6.46 -13.30
C TYR A 134 9.31 6.10 -14.65
N MET A 135 9.69 6.86 -15.70
CA MET A 135 9.33 6.55 -17.07
C MET A 135 10.25 5.46 -17.57
N ASN A 136 9.75 4.23 -17.56
CA ASN A 136 10.51 3.02 -17.87
C ASN A 136 10.45 2.68 -19.35
N LYS A 137 11.35 1.78 -19.80
CA LYS A 137 11.43 1.29 -21.19
C LYS A 137 11.74 2.39 -22.21
N CYS A 138 12.44 3.46 -21.81
CA CYS A 138 12.85 4.51 -22.73
C CYS A 138 13.80 4.02 -23.83
N ASP A 139 14.48 2.89 -23.62
CA ASP A 139 15.30 2.19 -24.62
C ASP A 139 14.52 1.62 -25.80
N LEU A 140 13.19 1.54 -25.71
CA LEU A 140 12.30 1.07 -26.79
C LEU A 140 11.69 2.22 -27.60
N VAL A 141 12.00 3.47 -27.28
CA VAL A 141 11.44 4.67 -27.92
C VAL A 141 12.57 5.52 -28.48
N ASP A 142 12.67 5.56 -29.80
CA ASP A 142 13.71 6.34 -30.50
C ASP A 142 13.30 7.80 -30.74
N ASP A 143 12.01 8.12 -30.59
CA ASP A 143 11.46 9.45 -30.85
C ASP A 143 11.43 10.28 -29.55
N PRO A 144 12.22 11.36 -29.44
CA PRO A 144 12.22 12.24 -28.28
C PRO A 144 10.88 12.96 -28.07
N ASP A 145 10.16 13.29 -29.15
CA ASP A 145 8.88 14.01 -29.06
C ASP A 145 7.81 13.12 -28.40
N LEU A 146 7.87 11.80 -28.62
CA LEU A 146 7.00 10.84 -27.95
C LEU A 146 7.28 10.77 -26.44
N LEU A 147 8.55 10.81 -26.03
CA LEU A 147 8.91 10.84 -24.60
C LEU A 147 8.39 12.12 -23.91
N GLU A 148 8.45 13.27 -24.60
CA GLU A 148 7.90 14.52 -24.08
C GLU A 148 6.36 14.47 -23.97
N LEU A 149 5.69 13.89 -24.98
CA LEU A 149 4.24 13.73 -24.96
C LEU A 149 3.79 12.85 -23.78
N VAL A 150 4.44 11.70 -23.57
CA VAL A 150 4.13 10.80 -22.44
C VAL A 150 4.38 11.49 -21.10
N GLU A 151 5.45 12.29 -20.99
CA GLU A 151 5.71 13.07 -19.79
C GLU A 151 4.58 14.08 -19.51
N MET A 152 4.11 14.80 -20.53
CA MET A 152 2.99 15.73 -20.41
C MET A 152 1.71 15.03 -19.96
N GLU A 153 1.37 13.89 -20.57
CA GLU A 153 0.19 13.09 -20.18
C GLU A 153 0.26 12.63 -18.71
N ILE A 154 1.46 12.22 -18.22
CA ILE A 154 1.66 11.85 -16.83
C ILE A 154 1.43 13.05 -15.91
N ARG A 155 1.97 14.24 -16.24
CA ARG A 155 1.79 15.45 -15.44
C ARG A 155 0.33 15.89 -15.37
N GLU A 156 -0.37 15.87 -16.50
CA GLU A 156 -1.81 16.17 -16.56
C GLU A 156 -2.60 15.20 -15.70
N LEU A 157 -2.31 13.90 -15.79
CA LEU A 157 -2.96 12.88 -15.00
C LEU A 157 -2.73 13.04 -13.49
N LEU A 158 -1.52 13.38 -13.07
CA LEU A 158 -1.21 13.64 -11.66
C LEU A 158 -1.98 14.87 -11.16
N ASN A 159 -2.07 15.93 -11.94
CA ASN A 159 -2.84 17.14 -11.62
C ASN A 159 -4.34 16.83 -11.50
N GLU A 160 -4.90 15.98 -12.38
CA GLU A 160 -6.29 15.52 -12.33
C GLU A 160 -6.64 14.86 -10.98
N TYR A 161 -5.70 14.09 -10.41
CA TYR A 161 -5.87 13.42 -9.11
C TYR A 161 -5.27 14.19 -7.93
N GLU A 162 -5.09 15.50 -8.07
CA GLU A 162 -4.63 16.41 -7.01
C GLU A 162 -3.22 16.11 -6.46
N PHE A 163 -2.35 15.53 -7.26
CA PHE A 163 -0.91 15.52 -7.02
C PHE A 163 -0.26 16.67 -7.80
N PRO A 164 0.82 17.30 -7.30
CA PRO A 164 1.46 18.45 -7.99
C PRO A 164 2.25 17.97 -9.22
N GLY A 165 1.54 17.66 -10.32
CA GLY A 165 2.13 17.05 -11.52
C GLY A 165 3.25 17.86 -12.14
N ASP A 166 3.16 19.22 -12.09
CA ASP A 166 4.21 20.08 -12.64
C ASP A 166 5.51 20.04 -11.85
N ASP A 167 5.42 19.84 -10.52
CA ASP A 167 6.57 19.77 -9.62
C ASP A 167 7.06 18.34 -9.38
N THR A 168 6.29 17.34 -9.82
CA THR A 168 6.64 15.92 -9.60
C THR A 168 7.88 15.53 -10.40
N PRO A 169 8.93 14.97 -9.76
CA PRO A 169 10.09 14.44 -10.47
C PRO A 169 9.70 13.28 -11.38
N ILE A 170 10.10 13.36 -12.65
CA ILE A 170 9.93 12.29 -13.65
C ILE A 170 11.31 11.91 -14.18
N ILE A 171 11.76 10.71 -13.84
CA ILE A 171 13.05 10.16 -14.25
C ILE A 171 12.83 9.21 -15.42
N LYS A 172 13.60 9.39 -16.49
CA LYS A 172 13.58 8.59 -17.72
C LYS A 172 14.66 7.52 -17.66
N GLY A 173 14.31 6.27 -17.96
CA GLY A 173 15.31 5.19 -17.94
C GLY A 173 14.80 3.85 -18.42
N SER A 174 15.62 2.82 -18.21
CA SER A 174 15.28 1.42 -18.49
C SER A 174 15.74 0.53 -17.36
N ALA A 175 14.80 -0.06 -16.64
CA ALA A 175 15.10 -0.97 -15.55
C ALA A 175 15.83 -2.23 -16.03
N VAL A 176 15.50 -2.74 -17.22
CA VAL A 176 16.13 -3.93 -17.80
C VAL A 176 17.59 -3.62 -18.17
N LYS A 177 17.86 -2.47 -18.81
CA LYS A 177 19.24 -2.05 -19.13
C LYS A 177 20.08 -1.83 -17.88
N ALA A 178 19.51 -1.30 -16.81
CA ALA A 178 20.19 -1.18 -15.53
C ALA A 178 20.57 -2.55 -14.93
N LEU A 179 19.69 -3.55 -15.05
CA LEU A 179 19.98 -4.93 -14.64
C LEU A 179 21.06 -5.58 -15.50
N GLU A 180 21.14 -5.24 -16.80
CA GLU A 180 22.20 -5.68 -17.73
C GLU A 180 23.55 -4.99 -17.46
N GLY A 181 23.59 -3.96 -16.63
CA GLY A 181 24.81 -3.23 -16.25
C GLY A 181 25.15 -2.06 -17.17
N ASP A 182 24.18 -1.54 -17.92
CA ASP A 182 24.36 -0.31 -18.70
C ASP A 182 24.54 0.88 -17.75
N ALA A 183 25.64 1.61 -17.91
CA ALA A 183 26.01 2.68 -16.98
C ALA A 183 25.02 3.84 -16.94
N ALA A 184 24.48 4.25 -18.10
CA ALA A 184 23.50 5.34 -18.15
C ALA A 184 22.17 4.94 -17.52
N ALA A 185 21.76 3.69 -17.69
CA ALA A 185 20.56 3.16 -17.05
C ALA A 185 20.76 3.00 -15.53
N GLU A 186 21.94 2.58 -15.06
CA GLU A 186 22.26 2.56 -13.62
C GLU A 186 22.26 3.98 -13.03
N ASP A 187 22.77 4.98 -13.74
CA ASP A 187 22.73 6.38 -13.32
C ASP A 187 21.26 6.87 -13.18
N SER A 188 20.35 6.47 -14.06
CA SER A 188 18.93 6.80 -13.95
C SER A 188 18.29 6.20 -12.68
N ILE A 189 18.70 5.02 -12.23
CA ILE A 189 18.26 4.44 -10.97
C ILE A 189 18.78 5.27 -9.78
N MET A 190 20.03 5.74 -9.84
CA MET A 190 20.58 6.61 -8.79
C MET A 190 19.89 7.98 -8.75
N GLU A 191 19.53 8.55 -9.92
CA GLU A 191 18.74 9.76 -10.03
C GLU A 191 17.35 9.57 -9.43
N LEU A 192 16.68 8.44 -9.72
CA LEU A 192 15.42 8.08 -9.09
C LEU A 192 15.55 8.06 -7.57
N MET A 193 16.57 7.41 -7.02
CA MET A 193 16.76 7.32 -5.57
C MET A 193 17.06 8.69 -4.94
N ALA A 194 17.79 9.55 -5.63
CA ALA A 194 18.01 10.93 -5.19
C ALA A 194 16.71 11.76 -5.18
N ALA A 195 15.86 11.57 -6.19
CA ALA A 195 14.54 12.19 -6.24
C ALA A 195 13.62 11.66 -5.11
N VAL A 196 13.62 10.37 -4.84
CA VAL A 196 12.88 9.74 -3.72
C VAL A 196 13.37 10.29 -2.38
N ASP A 197 14.69 10.40 -2.18
CA ASP A 197 15.28 10.96 -0.95
C ASP A 197 14.85 12.43 -0.70
N SER A 198 14.78 13.24 -1.75
CA SER A 198 14.53 14.68 -1.64
C SER A 198 13.05 15.06 -1.70
N TYR A 199 12.27 14.39 -2.52
CA TYR A 199 10.88 14.77 -2.82
C TYR A 199 9.86 14.13 -1.89
N ILE A 200 10.05 12.85 -1.51
CA ILE A 200 9.15 12.19 -0.57
C ILE A 200 9.39 12.78 0.83
N PRO A 201 8.33 13.35 1.48
CA PRO A 201 8.50 13.97 2.78
C PRO A 201 8.91 12.94 3.85
N GLN A 202 9.65 13.40 4.86
CA GLN A 202 9.89 12.58 6.04
C GLN A 202 8.57 12.38 6.78
N PRO A 203 8.08 11.14 6.94
CA PRO A 203 6.79 10.90 7.55
C PRO A 203 6.82 11.21 9.05
N GLU A 204 5.73 11.81 9.54
CA GLU A 204 5.48 11.91 10.97
C GLU A 204 5.12 10.53 11.51
N ARG A 205 5.70 10.16 12.65
CA ARG A 205 5.47 8.87 13.31
C ARG A 205 4.73 9.09 14.63
N PRO A 206 3.43 8.74 14.71
CA PRO A 206 2.64 8.95 15.93
C PRO A 206 2.98 7.89 17.01
N VAL A 207 4.20 7.93 17.52
CA VAL A 207 4.73 6.97 18.52
C VAL A 207 4.10 7.15 19.91
N ASP A 208 3.61 8.35 20.22
CA ASP A 208 2.98 8.66 21.52
C ASP A 208 1.52 8.17 21.63
N GLN A 209 0.94 7.70 20.53
CA GLN A 209 -0.40 7.14 20.52
C GLN A 209 -0.41 5.66 20.94
N PRO A 210 -1.56 5.13 21.38
CA PRO A 210 -1.69 3.70 21.65
C PRO A 210 -1.36 2.84 20.43
N PHE A 211 -0.61 1.75 20.63
CA PHE A 211 -0.19 0.84 19.57
C PHE A 211 -1.37 0.31 18.75
N LEU A 212 -1.20 0.32 17.42
CA LEU A 212 -2.12 -0.26 16.47
C LEU A 212 -1.37 -0.74 15.23
N MET A 213 -1.62 -1.99 14.83
CA MET A 213 -1.07 -2.62 13.62
C MET A 213 -2.15 -3.42 12.90
N PRO A 214 -2.57 -3.03 11.68
CA PRO A 214 -3.39 -3.87 10.82
C PRO A 214 -2.66 -5.14 10.40
N VAL A 215 -3.35 -6.28 10.41
CA VAL A 215 -2.79 -7.57 9.98
C VAL A 215 -2.85 -7.65 8.44
N GLU A 216 -1.69 -7.82 7.82
CA GLU A 216 -1.54 -7.98 6.38
C GLU A 216 -1.49 -9.46 5.98
N ASP A 217 -0.69 -10.26 6.69
CA ASP A 217 -0.59 -11.69 6.46
C ASP A 217 -0.30 -12.44 7.77
N VAL A 218 -0.54 -13.76 7.75
CA VAL A 218 -0.36 -14.63 8.91
C VAL A 218 0.37 -15.90 8.51
N PHE A 219 1.48 -16.17 9.19
CA PHE A 219 2.34 -17.32 8.94
C PHE A 219 2.46 -18.22 10.18
N SER A 220 2.55 -19.52 9.96
CA SER A 220 3.00 -20.46 10.99
C SER A 220 4.47 -20.78 10.81
N ILE A 221 5.27 -20.57 11.85
CA ILE A 221 6.68 -20.97 11.87
C ILE A 221 6.81 -22.22 12.74
N SER A 222 7.24 -23.33 12.13
CA SER A 222 7.42 -24.62 12.82
C SER A 222 8.33 -24.44 14.04
N GLY A 223 7.85 -24.87 15.22
CA GLY A 223 8.58 -24.79 16.49
C GLY A 223 8.64 -23.38 17.14
N ARG A 224 8.10 -22.34 16.51
CA ARG A 224 8.09 -20.97 17.07
C ARG A 224 6.67 -20.45 17.34
N GLY A 225 5.69 -20.73 16.47
CA GLY A 225 4.31 -20.30 16.63
C GLY A 225 3.79 -19.48 15.44
N THR A 226 2.77 -18.68 15.69
CA THR A 226 2.09 -17.86 14.68
C THR A 226 2.67 -16.44 14.64
N VAL A 227 2.99 -15.98 13.45
CA VAL A 227 3.48 -14.62 13.16
C VAL A 227 2.42 -13.88 12.36
N ALA A 228 1.99 -12.73 12.85
CA ALA A 228 1.20 -11.76 12.11
C ALA A 228 2.10 -10.65 11.59
N THR A 229 2.02 -10.34 10.30
CA THR A 229 2.78 -9.26 9.69
C THR A 229 1.90 -8.04 9.42
N GLY A 230 2.50 -6.87 9.40
CA GLY A 230 1.86 -5.62 9.06
C GLY A 230 2.76 -4.41 9.31
N ARG A 231 2.31 -3.26 8.86
CA ARG A 231 2.92 -1.98 9.22
C ARG A 231 2.29 -1.46 10.52
N ILE A 232 3.12 -1.06 11.46
CA ILE A 232 2.64 -0.36 12.66
C ILE A 232 2.12 1.02 12.25
N GLU A 233 0.82 1.24 12.40
CA GLU A 233 0.16 2.50 12.02
C GLU A 233 0.49 3.61 13.03
N ARG A 234 0.49 3.26 14.31
CA ARG A 234 0.80 4.17 15.41
C ARG A 234 1.29 3.44 16.66
N GLY A 235 1.92 4.19 17.56
CA GLY A 235 2.41 3.71 18.85
C GLY A 235 3.69 2.92 18.77
N VAL A 236 4.02 2.28 19.87
CA VAL A 236 5.17 1.42 20.08
C VAL A 236 4.71 0.10 20.69
N ILE A 237 5.35 -1.00 20.31
CA ILE A 237 5.16 -2.33 20.87
C ILE A 237 6.49 -2.92 21.31
N LYS A 238 6.52 -3.51 22.50
CA LYS A 238 7.71 -4.19 23.04
C LYS A 238 7.48 -5.67 23.18
N LYS A 239 8.58 -6.42 23.25
CA LYS A 239 8.51 -7.84 23.56
C LYS A 239 7.81 -8.04 24.92
N MET A 240 7.03 -9.09 25.00
CA MET A 240 6.24 -9.51 26.17
C MET A 240 5.05 -8.60 26.52
N GLU A 241 4.76 -7.56 25.73
CA GLU A 241 3.54 -6.77 25.90
C GLU A 241 2.28 -7.56 25.53
N GLU A 242 1.20 -7.31 26.29
CA GLU A 242 -0.13 -7.83 26.00
C GLU A 242 -0.78 -7.00 24.89
N VAL A 243 -1.46 -7.70 23.97
CA VAL A 243 -2.21 -7.11 22.87
C VAL A 243 -3.59 -7.76 22.73
N GLU A 244 -4.50 -7.05 22.11
CA GLU A 244 -5.79 -7.58 21.63
C GLU A 244 -5.81 -7.64 20.11
N ILE A 245 -6.40 -8.70 19.57
CA ILE A 245 -6.67 -8.87 18.14
C ILE A 245 -8.17 -8.70 17.97
N ILE A 246 -8.57 -7.70 17.18
CA ILE A 246 -9.96 -7.28 17.05
C ILE A 246 -10.42 -7.22 15.59
N GLY A 247 -11.73 -7.24 15.42
CA GLY A 247 -12.39 -7.18 14.11
C GLY A 247 -12.55 -8.57 13.48
N ILE A 248 -13.52 -8.70 12.60
CA ILE A 248 -13.89 -9.90 11.85
C ILE A 248 -14.31 -11.08 12.73
N LYS A 249 -13.44 -11.52 13.63
CA LYS A 249 -13.66 -12.60 14.61
C LYS A 249 -13.82 -12.04 16.02
N ASP A 250 -14.13 -12.91 16.95
CA ASP A 250 -14.18 -12.58 18.38
C ASP A 250 -12.81 -12.06 18.84
N THR A 251 -12.86 -11.05 19.72
CA THR A 251 -11.66 -10.44 20.28
C THR A 251 -10.82 -11.45 21.04
N GLN A 252 -9.54 -11.52 20.72
CA GLN A 252 -8.59 -12.40 21.40
C GLN A 252 -7.50 -11.60 22.09
N LYS A 253 -7.04 -12.09 23.24
CA LYS A 253 -5.90 -11.53 23.98
C LYS A 253 -4.70 -12.44 23.89
N THR A 254 -3.54 -11.85 23.65
CA THR A 254 -2.27 -12.56 23.59
C THR A 254 -1.11 -11.66 23.99
N ALA A 255 0.11 -12.19 23.93
CA ALA A 255 1.32 -11.41 24.13
C ALA A 255 2.27 -11.56 22.94
N VAL A 256 2.95 -10.47 22.59
CA VAL A 256 4.00 -10.45 21.57
C VAL A 256 5.29 -11.02 22.18
N THR A 257 5.71 -12.19 21.73
CA THR A 257 6.91 -12.84 22.28
C THR A 257 8.20 -12.43 21.58
N ASP A 258 8.10 -12.04 20.29
CA ASP A 258 9.24 -11.56 19.51
C ASP A 258 8.77 -10.59 18.41
N ILE A 259 9.68 -9.75 17.95
CA ILE A 259 9.44 -8.74 16.90
C ILE A 259 10.56 -8.85 15.88
N GLU A 260 10.20 -8.98 14.61
CA GLU A 260 11.15 -9.11 13.51
C GLU A 260 10.83 -8.11 12.39
N MET A 261 11.86 -7.51 11.82
CA MET A 261 11.79 -6.70 10.61
C MET A 261 12.91 -7.13 9.67
N PHE A 262 12.59 -7.51 8.42
CA PHE A 262 13.56 -8.02 7.43
C PHE A 262 14.48 -9.12 7.97
N ARG A 263 13.90 -10.09 8.72
CA ARG A 263 14.61 -11.21 9.38
C ARG A 263 15.59 -10.81 10.49
N LYS A 264 15.66 -9.53 10.86
CA LYS A 264 16.42 -9.02 11.99
C LYS A 264 15.51 -8.87 13.21
N LEU A 265 16.05 -9.08 14.41
CA LEU A 265 15.29 -8.93 15.66
C LEU A 265 15.23 -7.47 16.08
N LEU A 266 14.07 -7.07 16.63
CA LEU A 266 13.89 -5.76 17.27
C LEU A 266 13.53 -5.97 18.74
N ASP A 267 14.00 -5.09 19.61
CA ASP A 267 13.56 -5.05 21.01
C ASP A 267 12.21 -4.35 21.14
N GLU A 268 11.95 -3.38 20.25
CA GLU A 268 10.67 -2.70 20.11
C GLU A 268 10.37 -2.35 18.65
N GLY A 269 9.09 -2.43 18.26
CA GLY A 269 8.56 -1.92 17.00
C GLY A 269 7.85 -0.59 17.23
N GLN A 270 7.97 0.33 16.29
CA GLN A 270 7.36 1.67 16.37
C GLN A 270 6.57 2.02 15.11
N ALA A 271 5.73 3.04 15.22
CA ALA A 271 4.95 3.56 14.08
C ALA A 271 5.82 3.70 12.83
N GLY A 272 5.37 3.15 11.71
CA GLY A 272 6.04 3.11 10.43
C GLY A 272 6.84 1.84 10.15
N ASP A 273 7.15 1.01 11.14
CA ASP A 273 7.88 -0.25 10.92
C ASP A 273 6.99 -1.31 10.27
N ASN A 274 7.51 -2.02 9.28
CA ASN A 274 6.90 -3.24 8.74
C ASN A 274 7.45 -4.44 9.52
N VAL A 275 6.65 -5.02 10.39
CA VAL A 275 7.11 -6.04 11.33
C VAL A 275 6.30 -7.34 11.25
N GLY A 276 6.95 -8.42 11.64
CA GLY A 276 6.30 -9.66 12.03
C GLY A 276 6.28 -9.78 13.55
N LEU A 277 5.08 -9.89 14.13
CA LEU A 277 4.88 -10.11 15.56
C LEU A 277 4.65 -11.58 15.83
N LEU A 278 5.51 -12.20 16.61
CA LEU A 278 5.33 -13.57 17.07
C LEU A 278 4.36 -13.58 18.26
N LEU A 279 3.22 -14.24 18.10
CA LEU A 279 2.10 -14.21 19.05
C LEU A 279 2.03 -15.51 19.86
N ARG A 280 1.83 -15.37 21.18
CA ARG A 280 1.81 -16.49 22.10
C ARG A 280 0.50 -17.28 22.02
N GLY A 281 0.59 -18.62 21.88
CA GLY A 281 -0.54 -19.51 22.09
C GLY A 281 -1.65 -19.47 21.05
N LEU A 282 -1.47 -18.72 19.95
CA LEU A 282 -2.41 -18.64 18.85
C LEU A 282 -1.98 -19.54 17.68
N LYS A 283 -2.95 -20.09 16.99
CA LYS A 283 -2.77 -20.82 15.73
C LYS A 283 -3.00 -19.87 14.55
N LYS A 284 -2.54 -20.27 13.36
CA LYS A 284 -2.76 -19.49 12.14
C LYS A 284 -4.26 -19.24 11.87
N GLU A 285 -5.12 -20.23 12.15
CA GLU A 285 -6.56 -20.17 11.93
C GLU A 285 -7.30 -19.21 12.88
N ASP A 286 -6.66 -18.84 13.99
CA ASP A 286 -7.25 -17.92 14.98
C ASP A 286 -7.19 -16.46 14.51
N ILE A 287 -6.25 -16.14 13.61
CA ILE A 287 -6.00 -14.80 13.10
C ILE A 287 -6.18 -14.80 11.59
N GLU A 288 -6.65 -13.68 11.04
CA GLU A 288 -6.72 -13.50 9.60
C GLU A 288 -6.40 -12.06 9.18
N ARG A 289 -6.04 -11.91 7.91
CA ARG A 289 -5.85 -10.61 7.27
C ARG A 289 -7.08 -9.73 7.47
N GLY A 290 -6.85 -8.47 7.80
CA GLY A 290 -7.90 -7.48 8.02
C GLY A 290 -8.30 -7.28 9.46
N GLN A 291 -7.92 -8.20 10.36
CA GLN A 291 -7.96 -7.92 11.80
C GLN A 291 -6.89 -6.88 12.17
N VAL A 292 -7.02 -6.31 13.35
CA VAL A 292 -6.09 -5.29 13.85
C VAL A 292 -5.57 -5.71 15.23
N ILE A 293 -4.25 -5.62 15.41
CA ILE A 293 -3.58 -5.85 16.70
C ILE A 293 -3.42 -4.50 17.38
N ILE A 294 -3.92 -4.40 18.60
CA ILE A 294 -3.98 -3.14 19.35
C ILE A 294 -3.47 -3.28 20.79
N LYS A 295 -3.13 -2.14 21.39
CA LYS A 295 -3.02 -2.04 22.84
C LYS A 295 -4.40 -2.31 23.44
N PRO A 296 -4.51 -3.18 24.47
CA PRO A 296 -5.81 -3.61 25.00
C PRO A 296 -6.75 -2.46 25.33
N GLY A 297 -8.00 -2.57 24.85
CA GLY A 297 -9.09 -1.65 25.14
C GLY A 297 -9.05 -0.29 24.44
N THR A 298 -8.15 -0.06 23.48
CA THR A 298 -7.99 1.26 22.83
C THR A 298 -8.89 1.47 21.62
N VAL A 299 -9.27 0.40 20.91
CA VAL A 299 -10.18 0.43 19.75
C VAL A 299 -11.20 -0.69 19.93
N LYS A 300 -12.37 -0.53 19.33
CA LYS A 300 -13.43 -1.55 19.33
C LYS A 300 -13.84 -1.92 17.91
N PRO A 301 -14.34 -3.14 17.69
CA PRO A 301 -14.95 -3.52 16.42
C PRO A 301 -16.39 -2.98 16.35
N HIS A 302 -16.77 -2.44 15.18
CA HIS A 302 -18.10 -1.87 14.92
C HIS A 302 -18.63 -2.33 13.56
N LYS A 303 -19.96 -2.26 13.38
CA LYS A 303 -20.66 -2.58 12.13
C LYS A 303 -21.39 -1.39 11.53
N ASN A 304 -21.87 -0.48 12.37
CA ASN A 304 -22.79 0.57 11.95
C ASN A 304 -22.12 1.94 12.08
N PHE A 305 -22.13 2.70 11.01
CA PHE A 305 -21.51 4.02 10.99
C PHE A 305 -22.16 4.94 9.95
N LYS A 306 -21.97 6.26 10.15
CA LYS A 306 -22.23 7.28 9.13
C LYS A 306 -20.93 7.66 8.44
N ALA A 307 -21.03 7.97 7.16
CA ALA A 307 -19.90 8.36 6.34
C ALA A 307 -20.23 9.47 5.37
N GLU A 308 -19.26 10.35 5.15
CA GLU A 308 -19.25 11.26 4.02
C GLU A 308 -18.60 10.53 2.85
N VAL A 309 -19.30 10.42 1.72
CA VAL A 309 -18.89 9.63 0.56
C VAL A 309 -18.94 10.50 -0.69
N TYR A 310 -17.88 10.45 -1.49
CA TYR A 310 -17.86 10.92 -2.86
C TYR A 310 -18.00 9.72 -3.81
N VAL A 311 -18.93 9.81 -4.76
CA VAL A 311 -19.19 8.78 -5.76
C VAL A 311 -18.49 9.17 -7.05
N LEU A 312 -17.52 8.34 -7.48
CA LEU A 312 -16.72 8.59 -8.68
C LEU A 312 -17.57 8.65 -9.93
N THR A 313 -17.26 9.60 -10.81
CA THR A 313 -17.86 9.74 -12.13
C THR A 313 -17.38 8.63 -13.08
N LYS A 314 -18.02 8.51 -14.24
CA LYS A 314 -17.59 7.58 -15.29
C LYS A 314 -16.20 7.92 -15.82
N GLU A 315 -15.91 9.20 -15.96
CA GLU A 315 -14.63 9.74 -16.43
C GLU A 315 -13.49 9.39 -15.47
N GLU A 316 -13.78 9.38 -14.18
CA GLU A 316 -12.86 8.92 -13.11
C GLU A 316 -12.77 7.38 -12.99
N GLY A 317 -13.37 6.63 -13.91
CA GLY A 317 -13.40 5.16 -13.89
C GLY A 317 -14.47 4.56 -12.98
N GLY A 318 -15.31 5.38 -12.37
CA GLY A 318 -16.38 4.99 -11.46
C GLY A 318 -17.65 4.46 -12.15
N ARG A 319 -18.80 4.76 -11.55
CA ARG A 319 -20.12 4.34 -12.05
C ARG A 319 -20.59 5.25 -13.17
N HIS A 320 -21.47 4.70 -14.01
CA HIS A 320 -22.21 5.45 -15.03
C HIS A 320 -23.74 5.45 -14.76
N THR A 321 -24.17 4.79 -13.69
CA THR A 321 -25.58 4.71 -13.28
C THR A 321 -25.72 5.07 -11.81
N PRO A 322 -26.87 5.66 -11.40
CA PRO A 322 -27.13 5.92 -10.00
C PRO A 322 -27.24 4.63 -9.19
N PHE A 323 -27.14 4.76 -7.87
CA PHE A 323 -27.54 3.71 -6.95
C PHE A 323 -28.67 4.17 -6.03
N PHE A 324 -29.37 3.22 -5.49
CA PHE A 324 -30.57 3.43 -4.68
C PHE A 324 -30.36 2.91 -3.27
N ASN A 325 -31.33 3.14 -2.42
CA ASN A 325 -31.34 2.62 -1.06
C ASN A 325 -31.12 1.10 -1.03
N ASN A 326 -30.45 0.58 -0.01
CA ASN A 326 -29.99 -0.81 0.11
C ASN A 326 -28.93 -1.24 -0.90
N TYR A 327 -28.17 -0.32 -1.47
CA TYR A 327 -26.98 -0.62 -2.27
C TYR A 327 -25.95 -1.37 -1.43
N ARG A 328 -25.36 -2.44 -1.98
CA ARG A 328 -24.46 -3.35 -1.25
C ARG A 328 -23.12 -3.54 -1.94
N PRO A 329 -22.24 -2.54 -1.89
CA PRO A 329 -20.86 -2.65 -2.39
C PRO A 329 -19.92 -3.27 -1.36
N GLN A 330 -18.64 -3.40 -1.76
CA GLN A 330 -17.54 -3.72 -0.86
C GLN A 330 -16.87 -2.45 -0.35
N PHE A 331 -16.67 -2.39 0.95
CA PHE A 331 -15.96 -1.34 1.65
C PHE A 331 -14.54 -1.81 2.00
N TYR A 332 -13.54 -1.09 1.57
CA TYR A 332 -12.13 -1.40 1.79
C TYR A 332 -11.59 -0.52 2.92
N PHE A 333 -11.26 -1.15 4.04
CA PHE A 333 -10.67 -0.50 5.20
C PHE A 333 -9.30 -1.11 5.50
N ARG A 334 -8.24 -0.32 5.59
CA ARG A 334 -6.89 -0.83 5.86
C ARG A 334 -6.55 -2.05 4.99
N THR A 335 -6.47 -3.22 5.60
CA THR A 335 -6.08 -4.48 4.94
C THR A 335 -7.26 -5.41 4.64
N THR A 336 -8.51 -4.98 4.88
CA THR A 336 -9.71 -5.79 4.69
C THR A 336 -10.73 -5.16 3.75
N ASP A 337 -11.59 -5.99 3.19
CA ASP A 337 -12.81 -5.60 2.50
C ASP A 337 -14.02 -6.31 3.12
N VAL A 338 -15.09 -5.56 3.29
CA VAL A 338 -16.35 -6.06 3.89
C VAL A 338 -17.51 -5.52 3.09
N THR A 339 -18.49 -6.39 2.80
CA THR A 339 -19.76 -5.95 2.19
C THR A 339 -20.55 -5.14 3.22
N GLY A 340 -21.07 -4.00 2.79
CA GLY A 340 -21.95 -3.15 3.59
C GLY A 340 -23.21 -2.79 2.85
N CYS A 341 -24.29 -2.57 3.59
CA CYS A 341 -25.56 -2.07 3.06
C CYS A 341 -25.64 -0.56 3.33
N CYS A 342 -25.87 0.22 2.27
CA CYS A 342 -26.01 1.68 2.34
C CYS A 342 -27.47 2.06 2.53
N THR A 343 -27.74 2.93 3.49
CA THR A 343 -29.01 3.62 3.69
C THR A 343 -28.83 5.09 3.30
N LEU A 344 -29.67 5.57 2.40
CA LEU A 344 -29.67 6.95 1.94
C LEU A 344 -30.32 7.88 2.96
N PRO A 345 -29.93 9.17 2.99
CA PRO A 345 -30.59 10.17 3.83
C PRO A 345 -32.07 10.29 3.50
N GLU A 346 -32.87 10.73 4.47
CA GLU A 346 -34.31 10.97 4.27
C GLU A 346 -34.52 12.00 3.15
N GLY A 347 -35.41 11.66 2.20
CA GLY A 347 -35.71 12.51 1.04
C GLY A 347 -34.77 12.32 -0.15
N VAL A 348 -33.74 11.49 -0.06
CA VAL A 348 -32.85 11.14 -1.17
C VAL A 348 -33.29 9.79 -1.76
N GLU A 349 -33.79 9.79 -2.99
CA GLU A 349 -34.23 8.58 -3.66
C GLU A 349 -33.08 7.82 -4.33
N MET A 350 -32.08 8.54 -4.86
CA MET A 350 -30.91 7.98 -5.54
C MET A 350 -29.70 8.89 -5.37
N VAL A 351 -28.52 8.31 -5.61
CA VAL A 351 -27.23 9.01 -5.63
C VAL A 351 -26.60 8.84 -7.00
N MET A 352 -26.21 9.96 -7.62
CA MET A 352 -25.60 9.99 -8.94
C MET A 352 -24.07 9.91 -8.86
N PRO A 353 -23.40 9.39 -9.91
CA PRO A 353 -21.97 9.60 -10.08
C PRO A 353 -21.62 11.10 -10.03
N GLY A 354 -20.58 11.45 -9.26
CA GLY A 354 -20.17 12.84 -8.99
C GLY A 354 -20.77 13.45 -7.73
N ASP A 355 -21.73 12.78 -7.08
CA ASP A 355 -22.36 13.30 -5.85
C ASP A 355 -21.48 13.13 -4.62
N ASN A 356 -21.58 14.10 -3.71
CA ASN A 356 -21.18 13.95 -2.31
C ASN A 356 -22.43 13.67 -1.46
N VAL A 357 -22.40 12.58 -0.70
CA VAL A 357 -23.54 12.12 0.07
C VAL A 357 -23.13 11.62 1.46
N ASN A 358 -24.01 11.87 2.44
CA ASN A 358 -23.90 11.26 3.76
C ASN A 358 -24.68 9.95 3.77
N LEU A 359 -24.00 8.83 4.00
CA LEU A 359 -24.60 7.50 4.05
C LEU A 359 -24.58 6.94 5.48
N GLU A 360 -25.62 6.21 5.82
CA GLU A 360 -25.54 5.24 6.91
C GLU A 360 -25.17 3.89 6.32
N VAL A 361 -24.17 3.23 6.91
CA VAL A 361 -23.65 1.96 6.41
C VAL A 361 -23.71 0.91 7.51
N GLN A 362 -24.23 -0.26 7.17
CA GLN A 362 -24.21 -1.45 8.00
C GLN A 362 -23.35 -2.53 7.34
N LEU A 363 -22.23 -2.85 7.97
CA LEU A 363 -21.34 -3.93 7.50
C LEU A 363 -21.89 -5.31 7.92
N ILE A 364 -21.62 -6.33 7.08
CA ILE A 364 -21.99 -7.72 7.44
C ILE A 364 -21.11 -8.28 8.55
N THR A 365 -19.88 -7.77 8.71
CA THR A 365 -18.88 -8.22 9.68
C THR A 365 -18.33 -7.03 10.43
N PRO A 366 -18.10 -7.11 11.77
CA PRO A 366 -17.50 -6.01 12.51
C PRO A 366 -16.03 -5.84 12.15
N ILE A 367 -15.58 -4.59 12.06
CA ILE A 367 -14.17 -4.25 11.83
C ILE A 367 -13.65 -3.29 12.90
N ALA A 368 -12.33 -3.26 13.10
CA ALA A 368 -11.69 -2.24 13.94
C ALA A 368 -11.89 -0.87 13.30
N MET A 369 -12.72 -0.03 13.94
CA MET A 369 -13.22 1.21 13.36
C MET A 369 -12.97 2.40 14.26
N GLU A 370 -12.62 3.54 13.66
CA GLU A 370 -12.42 4.81 14.34
C GLU A 370 -13.04 5.95 13.52
N LYS A 371 -13.40 7.03 14.20
CA LYS A 371 -13.88 8.25 13.53
C LYS A 371 -12.79 8.82 12.61
N ALA A 372 -13.18 9.42 11.49
CA ALA A 372 -12.33 9.96 10.45
C ALA A 372 -11.53 8.93 9.63
N MET A 373 -11.68 7.63 9.90
CA MET A 373 -11.06 6.57 9.11
C MET A 373 -11.56 6.63 7.66
N ARG A 374 -10.64 6.58 6.71
CA ARG A 374 -10.93 6.59 5.27
C ARG A 374 -11.19 5.17 4.76
N PHE A 375 -11.96 5.09 3.68
CA PHE A 375 -12.23 3.83 2.98
C PHE A 375 -12.50 4.08 1.48
N ALA A 376 -12.28 3.03 0.70
CA ALA A 376 -12.71 2.98 -0.68
C ALA A 376 -13.96 2.10 -0.82
N ILE A 377 -14.81 2.41 -1.80
CA ILE A 377 -15.99 1.62 -2.17
C ILE A 377 -15.74 0.99 -3.52
N ARG A 378 -15.94 -0.33 -3.63
CA ARG A 378 -15.73 -1.07 -4.87
C ARG A 378 -16.94 -1.91 -5.25
N GLU A 379 -17.18 -2.02 -6.55
CA GLU A 379 -18.21 -2.85 -7.16
C GLU A 379 -17.71 -3.43 -8.48
N GLY A 380 -17.89 -4.72 -8.71
CA GLY A 380 -17.56 -5.36 -9.98
C GLY A 380 -16.10 -5.18 -10.42
N GLY A 381 -15.16 -5.14 -9.46
CA GLY A 381 -13.73 -4.95 -9.74
C GLY A 381 -13.31 -3.51 -9.96
N ARG A 382 -14.18 -2.51 -9.77
CA ARG A 382 -13.90 -1.08 -9.97
C ARG A 382 -14.05 -0.32 -8.67
N THR A 383 -13.24 0.70 -8.47
CA THR A 383 -13.45 1.69 -7.41
C THR A 383 -14.57 2.64 -7.87
N VAL A 384 -15.64 2.73 -7.08
CA VAL A 384 -16.83 3.51 -7.42
C VAL A 384 -17.08 4.66 -6.49
N GLY A 385 -16.30 4.77 -5.41
CA GLY A 385 -16.40 5.86 -4.47
C GLY A 385 -15.33 5.79 -3.39
N ALA A 386 -15.21 6.85 -2.64
CA ALA A 386 -14.37 6.96 -1.46
C ALA A 386 -15.08 7.75 -0.39
N GLY A 387 -14.73 7.48 0.86
CA GLY A 387 -15.35 8.18 1.97
C GLY A 387 -14.53 8.16 3.24
N ARG A 388 -15.06 8.84 4.25
CA ARG A 388 -14.53 8.81 5.61
C ARG A 388 -15.67 8.63 6.61
N ILE A 389 -15.37 7.96 7.70
CA ILE A 389 -16.32 7.75 8.82
C ILE A 389 -16.52 9.09 9.55
N SER A 390 -17.75 9.56 9.58
CA SER A 390 -18.13 10.76 10.32
C SER A 390 -18.60 10.46 11.74
N GLU A 391 -19.30 9.34 11.93
CA GLU A 391 -19.85 8.92 13.21
C GLU A 391 -19.94 7.39 13.30
N ILE A 392 -19.66 6.81 14.46
CA ILE A 392 -19.89 5.39 14.78
C ILE A 392 -21.21 5.29 15.54
N LEU A 393 -22.08 4.33 15.15
CA LEU A 393 -23.46 4.25 15.65
C LEU A 393 -23.68 3.13 16.69
N ASP A 394 -22.74 2.19 16.90
CA ASP A 394 -22.84 1.04 17.81
C ASP A 394 -21.63 0.90 18.76
#